data_b4b432cd764343ea2ed4679ee2345dde
#
_entry.id   b4b432cd764343ea2ed4679ee2345dde
#
_cell.length_a   1.000
_cell.length_b   1.000
_cell.length_c   1.000
_cell.angle_alpha   90.00
_cell.angle_beta   90.00
_cell.angle_gamma   90.00
#
_symmetry.space_group_name_H-M   'P 1'
#
loop_
_entity.id
_entity.type
_entity.pdbx_description
1 polymer ?
#
loop_
_entity_poly.entity_id
_entity_poly.type
_entity_poly.pdbx_seq_one_letter_code
_entity_poly.pdbx_strand_id
1 'polypeptide(L)'
;MSSKIKPLKYLEKLNFSPSLENTDSLSLKKEYQLFINGRFQKPLSNKYFASINPANENKIAMVAQANEKDVDLAVNAARNSYESHWSKTPPKERAKYIYRIARIIQEKAKELAILETLDGGKPIRESRDIDIPLAAAHFFYYAGWADKLDYAFPNRNPKPLGVVGQIIPWNFPLMMAAWKIAPALATGNT
;
A
#
# COMPACT_ATOMS: atom_id res chain seq x y z
N MET A 1 12.03 32.10 20.90
CA MET A 1 13.39 31.59 21.24
C MET A 1 13.31 30.06 21.15
N SER A 2 13.81 29.47 20.07
CA SER A 2 13.87 28.01 19.92
C SER A 2 15.06 27.49 20.73
N SER A 3 14.79 26.79 21.84
CA SER A 3 15.84 26.09 22.58
C SER A 3 16.30 24.87 21.75
N LYS A 4 17.43 24.99 21.08
CA LYS A 4 18.12 23.85 20.49
C LYS A 4 18.46 22.86 21.60
N ILE A 5 17.75 21.72 21.63
CA ILE A 5 18.07 20.61 22.51
C ILE A 5 19.47 20.13 22.11
N LYS A 6 20.43 20.27 23.00
CA LYS A 6 21.79 19.74 22.76
C LYS A 6 21.75 18.22 22.77
N PRO A 7 22.29 17.53 21.74
CA PRO A 7 22.37 16.08 21.75
C PRO A 7 23.15 15.60 22.98
N LEU A 8 22.70 14.49 23.55
CA LEU A 8 23.33 13.90 24.74
C LEU A 8 24.73 13.38 24.36
N LYS A 9 25.79 13.92 24.94
CA LYS A 9 27.21 13.62 24.61
C LYS A 9 27.59 12.14 24.66
N TYR A 10 26.86 11.30 25.39
CA TYR A 10 27.13 9.85 25.43
C TYR A 10 26.69 9.12 24.18
N LEU A 11 25.75 9.66 23.36
CA LEU A 11 25.33 9.07 22.10
C LEU A 11 26.41 9.14 21.01
N GLU A 12 27.35 10.07 21.12
CA GLU A 12 28.45 10.20 20.16
C GLU A 12 29.48 9.07 20.24
N LYS A 13 29.45 8.27 21.32
CA LYS A 13 30.39 7.17 21.58
C LYS A 13 29.79 5.75 21.35
N LEU A 14 28.53 5.66 20.96
CA LEU A 14 27.85 4.38 20.74
C LEU A 14 28.08 3.94 19.30
N ASN A 15 28.93 2.93 19.11
CA ASN A 15 29.02 2.20 17.84
C ASN A 15 27.88 1.17 17.79
N PHE A 16 26.87 1.45 17.00
CA PHE A 16 25.81 0.51 16.72
C PHE A 16 26.24 -0.45 15.62
N SER A 17 25.96 -1.73 15.79
CA SER A 17 26.10 -2.68 14.68
C SER A 17 25.16 -2.26 13.54
N PRO A 18 25.61 -2.34 12.27
CA PRO A 18 24.73 -2.07 11.14
C PRO A 18 23.50 -2.96 11.18
N SER A 19 22.32 -2.39 10.90
CA SER A 19 21.11 -3.17 10.75
C SER A 19 21.23 -4.10 9.54
N LEU A 20 20.64 -5.31 9.64
CA LEU A 20 20.48 -6.20 8.49
C LEU A 20 19.60 -5.61 7.39
N GLU A 21 18.73 -4.67 7.78
CA GLU A 21 17.83 -3.91 6.91
C GLU A 21 18.46 -2.55 6.54
N ASN A 22 19.66 -2.53 6.01
CA ASN A 22 20.24 -1.30 5.49
C ASN A 22 19.54 -0.85 4.19
N THR A 23 19.71 0.41 3.83
CA THR A 23 19.08 1.02 2.64
C THR A 23 19.77 0.65 1.34
N ASP A 24 20.93 -0.03 1.36
CA ASP A 24 21.75 -0.30 0.18
C ASP A 24 21.06 -1.22 -0.83
N SER A 25 20.13 -2.05 -0.36
CA SER A 25 19.32 -2.93 -1.23
C SER A 25 18.07 -2.25 -1.79
N LEU A 26 17.77 -1.01 -1.39
CA LEU A 26 16.57 -0.30 -1.79
C LEU A 26 16.81 0.57 -3.01
N SER A 27 16.24 0.19 -4.16
CA SER A 27 16.30 1.00 -5.38
C SER A 27 15.06 1.89 -5.47
N LEU A 28 15.17 3.14 -5.04
CA LEU A 28 14.10 4.13 -5.14
C LEU A 28 14.19 4.92 -6.44
N LYS A 29 13.02 5.14 -7.07
CA LYS A 29 12.90 6.07 -8.17
C LYS A 29 12.93 7.50 -7.64
N LYS A 30 13.45 8.42 -8.45
CA LYS A 30 13.41 9.86 -8.13
C LYS A 30 11.98 10.42 -8.15
N GLU A 31 11.09 9.79 -8.92
CA GLU A 31 9.71 10.21 -9.14
C GLU A 31 8.77 9.00 -9.23
N TYR A 32 7.63 9.09 -8.55
CA TYR A 32 6.54 8.12 -8.60
C TYR A 32 5.29 8.77 -9.22
N GLN A 33 4.73 8.09 -10.21
CA GLN A 33 3.57 8.52 -10.98
C GLN A 33 2.27 7.91 -10.45
N LEU A 34 1.14 8.39 -10.92
CA LEU A 34 -0.17 7.77 -10.68
C LEU A 34 -0.22 6.41 -11.39
N PHE A 35 -0.83 5.43 -10.74
CA PHE A 35 -1.09 4.12 -11.34
C PHE A 35 -2.58 3.99 -11.65
N ILE A 36 -2.95 4.10 -12.93
CA ILE A 36 -4.34 4.07 -13.39
C ILE A 36 -4.43 3.16 -14.61
N ASN A 37 -5.44 2.31 -14.65
CA ASN A 37 -5.70 1.38 -15.75
C ASN A 37 -4.47 0.51 -16.12
N GLY A 38 -3.79 -0.04 -15.11
CA GLY A 38 -2.66 -0.95 -15.28
C GLY A 38 -1.35 -0.30 -15.72
N ARG A 39 -1.24 1.03 -15.74
CA ARG A 39 -0.02 1.75 -16.15
C ARG A 39 0.30 2.96 -15.29
N PHE A 40 1.57 3.29 -15.22
CA PHE A 40 2.04 4.52 -14.60
C PHE A 40 1.87 5.70 -15.56
N GLN A 41 1.33 6.81 -15.08
CA GLN A 41 1.11 8.03 -15.85
C GLN A 41 1.32 9.28 -15.00
N LYS A 42 1.73 10.38 -15.64
CA LYS A 42 1.88 11.66 -14.96
C LYS A 42 0.53 12.22 -14.54
N PRO A 43 0.46 12.98 -13.44
CA PRO A 43 -0.76 13.68 -13.07
C PRO A 43 -1.08 14.76 -14.11
N LEU A 44 -2.35 14.97 -14.41
CA LEU A 44 -2.78 15.94 -15.43
C LEU A 44 -2.35 17.37 -15.10
N SER A 45 -2.19 17.68 -13.83
CA SER A 45 -1.71 18.98 -13.36
C SER A 45 -0.19 19.16 -13.46
N ASN A 46 0.57 18.10 -13.76
CA ASN A 46 2.03 18.04 -13.63
C ASN A 46 2.55 18.40 -12.22
N LYS A 47 1.71 18.33 -11.18
CA LYS A 47 2.10 18.65 -9.80
C LYS A 47 2.63 17.40 -9.09
N TYR A 48 3.65 17.61 -8.28
CA TYR A 48 4.27 16.60 -7.43
C TYR A 48 4.54 17.20 -6.06
N PHE A 49 4.60 16.37 -5.04
CA PHE A 49 5.07 16.73 -3.71
C PHE A 49 6.23 15.84 -3.30
N ALA A 50 7.06 16.34 -2.39
CA ALA A 50 8.20 15.57 -1.88
C ALA A 50 7.75 14.67 -0.73
N SER A 51 8.10 13.39 -0.79
CA SER A 51 8.13 12.52 0.39
C SER A 51 9.45 12.77 1.11
N ILE A 52 9.36 13.01 2.42
CA ILE A 52 10.48 13.41 3.28
C ILE A 52 10.66 12.36 4.37
N ASN A 53 11.89 11.89 4.54
CA ASN A 53 12.25 11.03 5.66
C ASN A 53 12.22 11.83 6.98
N PRO A 54 11.31 11.53 7.91
CA PRO A 54 11.17 12.30 9.14
C PRO A 54 12.37 12.16 10.10
N ALA A 55 13.20 11.15 9.92
CA ALA A 55 14.37 10.93 10.78
C ALA A 55 15.54 11.90 10.48
N ASN A 56 15.67 12.35 9.22
CA ASN A 56 16.80 13.19 8.79
C ASN A 56 16.42 14.36 7.86
N GLU A 57 15.11 14.54 7.61
CA GLU A 57 14.54 15.59 6.76
C GLU A 57 14.98 15.52 5.27
N ASN A 58 15.64 14.43 4.86
CA ASN A 58 16.04 14.26 3.48
C ASN A 58 14.85 13.86 2.60
N LYS A 59 14.86 14.39 1.39
CA LYS A 59 13.87 14.01 0.39
C LYS A 59 14.11 12.58 -0.08
N ILE A 60 13.06 11.75 0.01
CA ILE A 60 13.06 10.35 -0.47
C ILE A 60 12.80 10.32 -1.97
N ALA A 61 11.69 10.93 -2.39
CA ALA A 61 11.23 10.95 -3.78
C ALA A 61 10.23 12.07 -4.03
N MET A 62 9.91 12.31 -5.29
CA MET A 62 8.75 13.10 -5.70
C MET A 62 7.57 12.17 -5.99
N VAL A 63 6.39 12.48 -5.49
CA VAL A 63 5.18 11.69 -5.65
C VAL A 63 4.13 12.52 -6.38
N ALA A 64 3.48 11.92 -7.38
CA ALA A 64 2.46 12.59 -8.17
C ALA A 64 1.28 13.05 -7.31
N GLN A 65 0.89 14.31 -7.47
CA GLN A 65 -0.29 14.88 -6.82
C GLN A 65 -1.47 14.85 -7.78
N ALA A 66 -2.37 13.89 -7.57
CA ALA A 66 -3.61 13.80 -8.32
C ALA A 66 -4.52 15.01 -8.08
N ASN A 67 -5.28 15.38 -9.09
CA ASN A 67 -6.39 16.33 -8.99
C ASN A 67 -7.72 15.60 -9.25
N GLU A 68 -8.81 16.35 -9.22
CA GLU A 68 -10.16 15.83 -9.46
C GLU A 68 -10.28 15.07 -10.80
N LYS A 69 -9.70 15.59 -11.87
CA LYS A 69 -9.73 14.94 -13.21
C LYS A 69 -8.94 13.61 -13.22
N ASP A 70 -7.85 13.52 -12.47
CA ASP A 70 -7.11 12.27 -12.31
C ASP A 70 -7.93 11.23 -11.56
N VAL A 71 -8.69 11.67 -10.55
CA VAL A 71 -9.62 10.80 -9.80
C VAL A 71 -10.74 10.31 -10.71
N ASP A 72 -11.32 11.18 -11.54
CA ASP A 72 -12.33 10.80 -12.54
C ASP A 72 -11.79 9.75 -13.53
N LEU A 73 -10.55 9.90 -14.00
CA LEU A 73 -9.91 8.88 -14.83
C LEU A 73 -9.77 7.53 -14.11
N ALA A 74 -9.37 7.55 -12.84
CA ALA A 74 -9.24 6.34 -12.04
C ALA A 74 -10.59 5.65 -11.80
N VAL A 75 -11.63 6.43 -11.46
CA VAL A 75 -13.01 5.93 -11.27
C VAL A 75 -13.55 5.33 -12.56
N ASN A 76 -13.37 6.00 -13.70
CA ASN A 76 -13.80 5.49 -15.01
C ASN A 76 -13.07 4.19 -15.38
N ALA A 77 -11.77 4.12 -15.14
CA ALA A 77 -10.99 2.89 -15.36
C ALA A 77 -11.49 1.74 -14.49
N ALA A 78 -11.73 2.02 -13.21
CA ALA A 78 -12.27 1.04 -12.27
C ALA A 78 -13.69 0.58 -12.70
N ARG A 79 -14.57 1.50 -13.13
CA ARG A 79 -15.90 1.21 -13.63
C ARG A 79 -15.85 0.29 -14.85
N ASN A 80 -15.02 0.64 -15.82
CA ASN A 80 -14.85 -0.17 -17.02
C ASN A 80 -14.31 -1.57 -16.69
N SER A 81 -13.36 -1.67 -15.79
CA SER A 81 -12.83 -2.97 -15.33
C SER A 81 -13.90 -3.81 -14.62
N TYR A 82 -14.71 -3.19 -13.76
CA TYR A 82 -15.83 -3.82 -13.10
C TYR A 82 -16.83 -4.40 -14.08
N GLU A 83 -17.31 -3.59 -15.02
CA GLU A 83 -18.37 -3.98 -15.96
C GLU A 83 -17.90 -5.01 -17.02
N SER A 84 -16.66 -4.86 -17.47
CA SER A 84 -16.13 -5.73 -18.54
C SER A 84 -15.60 -7.06 -18.03
N HIS A 85 -14.95 -7.11 -16.87
CA HIS A 85 -14.17 -8.25 -16.41
C HIS A 85 -14.43 -8.66 -14.97
N TRP A 86 -14.14 -7.76 -13.99
CA TRP A 86 -13.96 -8.17 -12.59
C TRP A 86 -15.25 -8.70 -11.95
N SER A 87 -16.39 -8.07 -12.20
CA SER A 87 -17.70 -8.53 -11.71
C SER A 87 -18.10 -9.90 -12.25
N LYS A 88 -17.58 -10.27 -13.44
CA LYS A 88 -17.84 -11.55 -14.13
C LYS A 88 -16.80 -12.62 -13.81
N THR A 89 -15.67 -12.23 -13.18
CA THR A 89 -14.60 -13.15 -12.81
C THR A 89 -15.10 -14.10 -11.72
N PRO A 90 -15.03 -15.42 -11.93
CA PRO A 90 -15.45 -16.39 -10.93
C PRO A 90 -14.76 -16.15 -9.58
N PRO A 91 -15.46 -16.33 -8.45
CA PRO A 91 -14.90 -16.10 -7.12
C PRO A 91 -13.59 -16.84 -6.85
N LYS A 92 -13.47 -18.08 -7.30
CA LYS A 92 -12.23 -18.89 -7.20
C LYS A 92 -11.05 -18.28 -7.98
N GLU A 93 -11.32 -17.65 -9.11
CA GLU A 93 -10.26 -16.97 -9.87
C GLU A 93 -9.86 -15.67 -9.20
N ARG A 94 -10.81 -14.88 -8.65
CA ARG A 94 -10.48 -13.69 -7.81
C ARG A 94 -9.59 -14.07 -6.64
N ALA A 95 -9.89 -15.20 -5.97
CA ALA A 95 -9.07 -15.73 -4.88
C ALA A 95 -7.60 -15.91 -5.28
N LYS A 96 -7.33 -16.44 -6.46
CA LYS A 96 -5.97 -16.65 -6.97
C LYS A 96 -5.19 -15.33 -7.14
N TYR A 97 -5.85 -14.29 -7.68
CA TYR A 97 -5.23 -12.98 -7.82
C TYR A 97 -4.91 -12.36 -6.45
N ILE A 98 -5.83 -12.43 -5.52
CA ILE A 98 -5.66 -11.88 -4.17
C ILE A 98 -4.55 -12.65 -3.43
N TYR A 99 -4.52 -13.97 -3.54
CA TYR A 99 -3.46 -14.80 -2.99
C TYR A 99 -2.08 -14.44 -3.58
N ARG A 100 -2.00 -14.18 -4.89
CA ARG A 100 -0.76 -13.75 -5.55
C ARG A 100 -0.27 -12.42 -5.01
N ILE A 101 -1.16 -11.45 -4.74
CA ILE A 101 -0.79 -10.18 -4.09
C ILE A 101 -0.11 -10.45 -2.74
N ALA A 102 -0.70 -11.30 -1.90
CA ALA A 102 -0.13 -11.67 -0.60
C ALA A 102 1.29 -12.26 -0.74
N ARG A 103 1.48 -13.15 -1.72
CA ARG A 103 2.80 -13.75 -2.00
C ARG A 103 3.83 -12.70 -2.42
N ILE A 104 3.46 -11.78 -3.30
CA ILE A 104 4.36 -10.70 -3.74
C ILE A 104 4.75 -9.80 -2.57
N ILE A 105 3.80 -9.48 -1.68
CA ILE A 105 4.12 -8.71 -0.45
C ILE A 105 5.14 -9.47 0.41
N GLN A 106 4.98 -10.78 0.59
CA GLN A 106 5.96 -11.59 1.34
C GLN A 106 7.34 -11.62 0.67
N GLU A 107 7.38 -11.80 -0.65
CA GLU A 107 8.64 -11.83 -1.42
C GLU A 107 9.40 -10.50 -1.35
N LYS A 108 8.65 -9.39 -1.25
CA LYS A 108 9.19 -8.03 -1.13
C LYS A 108 9.19 -7.48 0.30
N ALA A 109 9.02 -8.33 1.31
CA ALA A 109 8.79 -7.88 2.68
C ALA A 109 9.92 -6.98 3.20
N LYS A 110 11.18 -7.34 2.94
CA LYS A 110 12.35 -6.54 3.36
C LYS A 110 12.33 -5.15 2.72
N GLU A 111 12.14 -5.07 1.42
CA GLU A 111 12.10 -3.82 0.65
C GLU A 111 10.97 -2.91 1.15
N LEU A 112 9.77 -3.48 1.32
CA LEU A 112 8.59 -2.76 1.79
C LEU A 112 8.75 -2.26 3.23
N ALA A 113 9.34 -3.05 4.12
CA ALA A 113 9.57 -2.66 5.51
C ALA A 113 10.56 -1.47 5.61
N ILE A 114 11.65 -1.51 4.83
CA ILE A 114 12.61 -0.41 4.78
C ILE A 114 11.94 0.86 4.24
N LEU A 115 11.18 0.74 3.15
CA LEU A 115 10.47 1.88 2.57
C LEU A 115 9.47 2.50 3.55
N GLU A 116 8.67 1.68 4.23
CA GLU A 116 7.69 2.15 5.22
C GLU A 116 8.35 2.84 6.41
N THR A 117 9.51 2.34 6.84
CA THR A 117 10.31 2.99 7.89
C THR A 117 10.88 4.33 7.42
N LEU A 118 11.39 4.42 6.22
CA LEU A 118 11.93 5.68 5.67
C LEU A 118 10.86 6.75 5.50
N ASP A 119 9.68 6.37 4.99
CA ASP A 119 8.59 7.29 4.69
C ASP A 119 7.78 7.67 5.95
N GLY A 120 7.46 6.70 6.79
CA GLY A 120 6.63 6.89 7.98
C GLY A 120 7.40 7.23 9.27
N GLY A 121 8.70 7.01 9.32
CA GLY A 121 9.56 7.28 10.48
C GLY A 121 9.41 6.29 11.63
N LYS A 122 8.66 5.21 11.46
CA LYS A 122 8.50 4.18 12.51
C LYS A 122 9.74 3.29 12.61
N PRO A 123 9.97 2.64 13.77
CA PRO A 123 11.06 1.69 13.92
C PRO A 123 10.97 0.55 12.91
N ILE A 124 12.11 0.17 12.30
CA ILE A 124 12.18 -0.94 11.32
C ILE A 124 11.62 -2.25 11.87
N ARG A 125 11.74 -2.48 13.17
CA ARG A 125 11.20 -3.66 13.82
C ARG A 125 9.67 -3.74 13.72
N GLU A 126 8.97 -2.62 13.81
CA GLU A 126 7.51 -2.58 13.66
C GLU A 126 7.10 -2.82 12.22
N SER A 127 7.72 -2.13 11.27
CA SER A 127 7.45 -2.33 9.85
C SER A 127 7.73 -3.79 9.43
N ARG A 128 8.88 -4.35 9.82
CA ARG A 128 9.32 -5.70 9.44
C ARG A 128 8.52 -6.81 10.11
N ASP A 129 8.28 -6.72 11.42
CA ASP A 129 7.74 -7.83 12.23
C ASP A 129 6.22 -7.77 12.35
N ILE A 130 5.60 -6.60 12.10
CA ILE A 130 4.17 -6.38 12.30
C ILE A 130 3.49 -5.93 11.00
N ASP A 131 3.84 -4.76 10.46
CA ASP A 131 3.03 -4.12 9.42
C ASP A 131 3.01 -4.88 8.10
N ILE A 132 4.18 -5.24 7.60
CA ILE A 132 4.28 -5.95 6.32
C ILE A 132 3.73 -7.38 6.41
N PRO A 133 4.06 -8.18 7.48
CA PRO A 133 3.44 -9.48 7.67
C PRO A 133 1.91 -9.43 7.79
N LEU A 134 1.36 -8.46 8.52
CA LEU A 134 -0.10 -8.30 8.66
C LEU A 134 -0.75 -7.87 7.34
N ALA A 135 -0.12 -7.00 6.55
CA ALA A 135 -0.61 -6.65 5.23
C ALA A 135 -0.76 -7.90 4.33
N ALA A 136 0.26 -8.76 4.30
CA ALA A 136 0.18 -10.03 3.56
C ALA A 136 -0.91 -10.96 4.14
N ALA A 137 -1.01 -11.07 5.47
CA ALA A 137 -2.01 -11.91 6.13
C ALA A 137 -3.44 -11.50 5.79
N HIS A 138 -3.74 -10.21 5.68
CA HIS A 138 -5.05 -9.73 5.24
C HIS A 138 -5.41 -10.20 3.83
N PHE A 139 -4.48 -10.10 2.88
CA PHE A 139 -4.71 -10.61 1.54
C PHE A 139 -4.91 -12.12 1.53
N PHE A 140 -4.15 -12.91 2.29
CA PHE A 140 -4.36 -14.36 2.42
C PHE A 140 -5.74 -14.67 3.00
N TYR A 141 -6.13 -13.98 4.07
CA TYR A 141 -7.42 -14.18 4.73
C TYR A 141 -8.58 -13.94 3.76
N TYR A 142 -8.59 -12.81 3.07
CA TYR A 142 -9.66 -12.47 2.15
C TYR A 142 -9.61 -13.28 0.83
N ALA A 143 -8.45 -13.74 0.39
CA ALA A 143 -8.37 -14.73 -0.68
C ALA A 143 -9.14 -15.99 -0.31
N GLY A 144 -9.03 -16.45 0.95
CA GLY A 144 -9.79 -17.59 1.46
C GLY A 144 -11.31 -17.36 1.55
N TRP A 145 -11.76 -16.11 1.64
CA TRP A 145 -13.17 -15.75 1.71
C TRP A 145 -13.82 -15.46 0.34
N ALA A 146 -13.05 -15.20 -0.70
CA ALA A 146 -13.57 -14.77 -2.00
C ALA A 146 -14.63 -15.71 -2.60
N ASP A 147 -14.52 -17.02 -2.38
CA ASP A 147 -15.46 -18.04 -2.87
C ASP A 147 -16.42 -18.57 -1.80
N LYS A 148 -16.55 -17.87 -0.67
CA LYS A 148 -17.36 -18.33 0.48
C LYS A 148 -18.46 -17.35 0.88
N LEU A 149 -18.73 -16.35 0.04
CA LEU A 149 -19.76 -15.35 0.37
C LEU A 149 -21.16 -15.97 0.50
N ASP A 150 -21.52 -16.90 -0.38
CA ASP A 150 -22.81 -17.59 -0.32
C ASP A 150 -22.93 -18.45 0.96
N TYR A 151 -21.81 -19.00 1.44
CA TYR A 151 -21.77 -19.74 2.70
C TYR A 151 -21.88 -18.82 3.90
N ALA A 152 -21.22 -17.66 3.87
CA ALA A 152 -21.31 -16.66 4.93
C ALA A 152 -22.67 -15.96 5.01
N PHE A 153 -23.35 -15.82 3.87
CA PHE A 153 -24.62 -15.13 3.75
C PHE A 153 -25.67 -16.00 3.03
N PRO A 154 -26.08 -17.12 3.62
CA PRO A 154 -27.03 -18.05 3.01
C PRO A 154 -28.34 -17.33 2.66
N ASN A 155 -28.86 -17.58 1.48
CA ASN A 155 -30.12 -17.01 0.96
C ASN A 155 -30.15 -15.49 0.76
N ARG A 156 -29.00 -14.78 0.87
CA ARG A 156 -28.95 -13.31 0.69
C ARG A 156 -28.45 -12.86 -0.68
N ASN A 157 -27.76 -13.73 -1.42
CA ASN A 157 -27.18 -13.44 -2.75
C ASN A 157 -26.43 -12.09 -2.80
N PRO A 158 -25.37 -11.89 -1.98
CA PRO A 158 -24.68 -10.61 -1.88
C PRO A 158 -24.09 -10.20 -3.24
N LYS A 159 -24.21 -8.93 -3.58
CA LYS A 159 -23.69 -8.35 -4.82
C LYS A 159 -22.62 -7.32 -4.53
N PRO A 160 -21.58 -7.19 -5.39
CA PRO A 160 -20.62 -6.10 -5.24
C PRO A 160 -21.29 -4.73 -5.47
N LEU A 161 -20.78 -3.72 -4.79
CA LEU A 161 -21.20 -2.31 -4.97
C LEU A 161 -20.69 -1.72 -6.30
N GLY A 162 -19.60 -2.22 -6.82
CA GLY A 162 -18.93 -1.73 -8.02
C GLY A 162 -17.60 -1.05 -7.70
N VAL A 163 -17.48 0.24 -7.97
CA VAL A 163 -16.28 1.02 -7.65
C VAL A 163 -16.34 1.48 -6.19
N VAL A 164 -15.27 1.23 -5.43
CA VAL A 164 -15.14 1.66 -4.03
C VAL A 164 -13.95 2.57 -3.83
N GLY A 165 -14.23 3.80 -3.39
CA GLY A 165 -13.19 4.74 -2.97
C GLY A 165 -12.60 4.34 -1.61
N GLN A 166 -11.27 4.39 -1.50
CA GLN A 166 -10.56 3.98 -0.29
C GLN A 166 -9.60 5.07 0.16
N ILE A 167 -9.84 5.61 1.36
CA ILE A 167 -8.96 6.62 1.97
C ILE A 167 -8.06 5.92 2.96
N ILE A 168 -6.74 6.02 2.73
CA ILE A 168 -5.72 5.35 3.51
C ILE A 168 -5.05 6.35 4.45
N PRO A 169 -4.98 6.08 5.78
CA PRO A 169 -4.24 6.90 6.71
C PRO A 169 -2.74 6.70 6.55
N TRP A 170 -1.97 7.70 6.98
CA TRP A 170 -0.52 7.76 6.81
C TRP A 170 0.27 6.90 7.81
N ASN A 171 -0.32 6.53 8.95
CA ASN A 171 0.41 5.88 10.05
C ASN A 171 0.68 4.38 9.85
N PHE A 172 -0.14 3.68 9.07
CA PHE A 172 0.01 2.28 8.68
C PHE A 172 -0.34 2.11 7.19
N PRO A 173 0.41 2.72 6.27
CA PRO A 173 -0.05 2.89 4.89
C PRO A 173 -0.34 1.58 4.17
N LEU A 174 0.61 0.64 4.14
CA LEU A 174 0.40 -0.63 3.43
C LEU A 174 -0.60 -1.54 4.15
N MET A 175 -0.54 -1.63 5.47
CA MET A 175 -1.46 -2.44 6.25
C MET A 175 -2.91 -1.94 6.10
N MET A 176 -3.15 -0.63 6.20
CA MET A 176 -4.48 -0.06 6.05
C MET A 176 -4.99 -0.12 4.60
N ALA A 177 -4.09 -0.07 3.61
CA ALA A 177 -4.44 -0.36 2.22
C ALA A 177 -4.90 -1.83 2.08
N ALA A 178 -4.17 -2.78 2.65
CA ALA A 178 -4.53 -4.19 2.64
C ALA A 178 -5.91 -4.44 3.28
N TRP A 179 -6.22 -3.79 4.41
CA TRP A 179 -7.52 -3.90 5.10
C TRP A 179 -8.70 -3.48 4.24
N LYS A 180 -8.51 -2.61 3.28
CA LYS A 180 -9.56 -2.07 2.41
C LYS A 180 -9.57 -2.76 1.04
N ILE A 181 -8.41 -2.93 0.43
CA ILE A 181 -8.28 -3.50 -0.92
C ILE A 181 -8.64 -4.99 -0.93
N ALA A 182 -8.15 -5.76 0.04
CA ALA A 182 -8.35 -7.20 0.06
C ALA A 182 -9.84 -7.61 0.13
N PRO A 183 -10.66 -7.09 1.08
CA PRO A 183 -12.10 -7.39 1.10
C PRO A 183 -12.84 -6.82 -0.11
N ALA A 184 -12.49 -5.63 -0.60
CA ALA A 184 -13.12 -5.06 -1.77
C ALA A 184 -12.95 -5.95 -3.00
N LEU A 185 -11.74 -6.40 -3.29
CA LEU A 185 -11.45 -7.30 -4.40
C LEU A 185 -12.11 -8.69 -4.20
N ALA A 186 -12.06 -9.24 -2.98
CA ALA A 186 -12.65 -10.54 -2.68
C ALA A 186 -14.16 -10.57 -2.95
N THR A 187 -14.85 -9.49 -2.59
CA THR A 187 -16.30 -9.35 -2.80
C THR A 187 -16.69 -8.88 -4.21
N GLY A 188 -15.72 -8.73 -5.11
CA GLY A 188 -15.95 -8.43 -6.53
C GLY A 188 -16.03 -6.95 -6.87
N ASN A 189 -15.62 -6.05 -5.95
CA ASN A 189 -15.52 -4.62 -6.22
C ASN A 189 -14.19 -4.26 -6.89
N THR A 190 -14.12 -3.07 -7.49
CA THR A 190 -12.91 -2.47 -8.06
C THR A 190 -12.58 -1.15 -7.40
#